data_14ce31a533c7bfcee785e024984c0f99
#
_entry.id   14ce31a533c7bfcee785e024984c0f99
#
_cell.length_a   1.000
_cell.length_b   1.000
_cell.length_c   1.000
_cell.angle_alpha   90.00
_cell.angle_beta   90.00
_cell.angle_gamma   90.00
#
_symmetry.space_group_name_H-M   'P 1'
#
loop_
_entity.id
_entity.type
_entity.pdbx_description
1 polymer ?
#
loop_
_entity_poly.entity_id
_entity_poly.type
_entity_poly.pdbx_seq_one_letter_code
_entity_poly.pdbx_strand_id
1 'polypeptide(L)'
;MNLRKQLGTEERGVSPVIGVILMVAITVILAAVIGGFVLQLGSGVGDAAPQASIGVSDTNFANDSIELRHSGGDTIEWADTNVILEVTGSADNTVQWDSPNSDALSTGQRATIYTKNGSDEIALNTETKKTGADTGTNFSLEDNDKVTLRLIDRPSGEIISESEFRL
;
A
#
# COMPACT_ATOMS: atom_id res chain seq x y z
N MET A 1 12.11 -65.61 -53.93
CA MET A 1 11.82 -65.57 -52.51
C MET A 1 12.08 -64.14 -52.05
N ASN A 2 11.02 -63.31 -51.87
CA ASN A 2 11.12 -61.86 -51.73
C ASN A 2 11.14 -61.48 -50.25
N LEU A 3 12.32 -61.25 -49.70
CA LEU A 3 12.55 -60.82 -48.32
C LEU A 3 12.35 -59.31 -48.11
N ARG A 4 11.94 -58.54 -49.11
CA ARG A 4 11.79 -57.09 -49.02
C ARG A 4 10.43 -56.58 -48.53
N LYS A 5 9.49 -57.45 -48.18
CA LYS A 5 8.10 -57.05 -47.87
C LYS A 5 7.74 -57.05 -46.39
N GLN A 6 8.65 -57.37 -45.48
CA GLN A 6 8.37 -57.45 -44.04
C GLN A 6 8.95 -56.33 -43.16
N LEU A 7 9.70 -55.39 -43.73
CA LEU A 7 10.31 -54.31 -42.97
C LEU A 7 9.50 -52.96 -43.00
N GLY A 8 8.31 -52.97 -43.62
CA GLY A 8 7.57 -51.72 -43.86
C GLY A 8 6.40 -51.43 -42.96
N THR A 9 6.03 -52.32 -42.01
CA THR A 9 4.77 -52.21 -41.27
C THR A 9 4.92 -51.78 -39.82
N GLU A 10 6.09 -51.86 -39.22
CA GLU A 10 6.27 -51.51 -37.81
C GLU A 10 6.58 -50.02 -37.59
N GLU A 11 7.21 -49.32 -38.50
CA GLU A 11 7.50 -47.87 -38.35
C GLU A 11 6.28 -46.97 -38.42
N ARG A 12 5.19 -47.39 -39.03
CA ARG A 12 3.97 -46.57 -39.18
C ARG A 12 3.11 -46.50 -37.90
N GLY A 13 3.26 -47.43 -36.95
CA GLY A 13 2.54 -47.43 -35.70
C GLY A 13 3.23 -46.63 -34.61
N VAL A 14 4.54 -46.51 -34.64
CA VAL A 14 5.33 -45.81 -33.62
C VAL A 14 5.25 -44.28 -33.79
N SER A 15 5.27 -43.79 -35.05
CA SER A 15 5.22 -42.38 -35.33
C SER A 15 3.98 -41.63 -34.82
N PRO A 16 2.74 -42.16 -34.99
CA PRO A 16 1.56 -41.49 -34.44
C PRO A 16 1.53 -41.50 -32.93
N VAL A 17 2.01 -42.56 -32.28
CA VAL A 17 2.05 -42.66 -30.80
C VAL A 17 3.03 -41.65 -30.20
N ILE A 18 4.22 -41.52 -30.77
CA ILE A 18 5.19 -40.51 -30.36
C ILE A 18 4.63 -39.11 -30.52
N GLY A 19 3.92 -38.82 -31.61
CA GLY A 19 3.27 -37.55 -31.85
C GLY A 19 2.25 -37.19 -30.76
N VAL A 20 1.42 -38.13 -30.35
CA VAL A 20 0.43 -37.89 -29.29
C VAL A 20 1.11 -37.70 -27.94
N ILE A 21 2.14 -38.46 -27.62
CA ILE A 21 2.91 -38.29 -26.36
C ILE A 21 3.57 -36.91 -26.30
N LEU A 22 4.20 -36.49 -27.38
CA LEU A 22 4.84 -35.17 -27.45
C LEU A 22 3.80 -34.03 -27.32
N MET A 23 2.63 -34.16 -27.96
CA MET A 23 1.56 -33.17 -27.88
C MET A 23 1.06 -33.07 -26.42
N VAL A 24 0.82 -34.18 -25.76
CA VAL A 24 0.39 -34.18 -24.34
C VAL A 24 1.48 -33.61 -23.45
N ALA A 25 2.74 -33.98 -23.66
CA ALA A 25 3.86 -33.44 -22.86
C ALA A 25 3.96 -31.91 -22.99
N ILE A 26 3.89 -31.38 -24.20
CA ILE A 26 3.96 -29.94 -24.46
C ILE A 26 2.77 -29.21 -23.80
N THR A 27 1.54 -29.74 -23.92
CA THR A 27 0.36 -29.12 -23.34
C THR A 27 0.41 -29.09 -21.82
N VAL A 28 0.92 -30.16 -21.17
CA VAL A 28 1.10 -30.21 -19.72
C VAL A 28 2.15 -29.20 -19.26
N ILE A 29 3.28 -29.10 -19.96
CA ILE A 29 4.32 -28.11 -19.65
C ILE A 29 3.77 -26.68 -19.80
N LEU A 30 3.08 -26.39 -20.90
CA LEU A 30 2.47 -25.08 -21.10
C LEU A 30 1.44 -24.76 -20.03
N ALA A 31 0.57 -25.73 -19.66
CA ALA A 31 -0.40 -25.55 -18.61
C ALA A 31 0.26 -25.28 -17.24
N ALA A 32 1.35 -25.96 -16.93
CA ALA A 32 2.10 -25.73 -15.69
C ALA A 32 2.73 -24.32 -15.65
N VAL A 33 3.33 -23.87 -16.75
CA VAL A 33 3.92 -22.54 -16.86
C VAL A 33 2.85 -21.45 -16.74
N ILE A 34 1.76 -21.56 -17.49
CA ILE A 34 0.66 -20.60 -17.44
C ILE A 34 0.03 -20.59 -16.03
N GLY A 35 -0.20 -21.77 -15.44
CA GLY A 35 -0.71 -21.89 -14.07
C GLY A 35 0.19 -21.22 -13.04
N GLY A 36 1.51 -21.37 -13.16
CA GLY A 36 2.48 -20.67 -12.31
C GLY A 36 2.40 -19.16 -12.45
N PHE A 37 2.31 -18.63 -13.66
CA PHE A 37 2.13 -17.19 -13.88
C PHE A 37 0.81 -16.66 -13.33
N VAL A 38 -0.30 -17.38 -13.53
CA VAL A 38 -1.60 -16.98 -13.02
C VAL A 38 -1.64 -16.94 -11.50
N LEU A 39 -1.02 -17.91 -10.83
CA LEU A 39 -0.89 -17.92 -9.38
C LEU A 39 -0.01 -16.75 -8.88
N GLN A 40 1.07 -16.45 -9.57
CA GLN A 40 1.95 -15.33 -9.22
C GLN A 40 1.25 -13.97 -9.41
N LEU A 41 0.48 -13.81 -10.48
CA LEU A 41 -0.33 -12.60 -10.70
C LEU A 41 -1.42 -12.47 -9.62
N GLY A 42 -2.05 -13.58 -9.22
CA GLY A 42 -3.08 -13.59 -8.17
C GLY A 42 -2.54 -13.24 -6.79
N SER A 43 -1.29 -13.59 -6.49
CA SER A 43 -0.64 -13.22 -5.21
C SER A 43 -0.05 -11.79 -5.23
N GLY A 44 0.08 -11.18 -6.39
CA GLY A 44 0.55 -9.80 -6.55
C GLY A 44 -0.57 -8.75 -6.52
N VAL A 45 -1.83 -9.16 -6.52
CA VAL A 45 -2.96 -8.27 -6.21
C VAL A 45 -3.00 -8.17 -4.68
N GLY A 46 -2.11 -7.35 -4.11
CA GLY A 46 -2.16 -6.98 -2.70
C GLY A 46 -3.51 -6.34 -2.37
N ASP A 47 -3.84 -6.27 -1.11
CA ASP A 47 -5.02 -5.54 -0.66
C ASP A 47 -4.97 -4.14 -1.26
N ALA A 48 -6.04 -3.74 -1.96
CA ALA A 48 -6.13 -2.41 -2.52
C ALA A 48 -6.14 -1.39 -1.37
N ALA A 49 -5.39 -0.30 -1.51
CA ALA A 49 -5.42 0.78 -0.53
C ALA A 49 -6.85 1.29 -0.32
N PRO A 50 -7.24 1.60 0.91
CA PRO A 50 -8.54 2.17 1.19
C PRO A 50 -8.74 3.49 0.43
N GLN A 51 -9.89 3.66 -0.20
CA GLN A 51 -10.25 4.86 -0.93
C GLN A 51 -10.96 5.83 0.02
N ALA A 52 -10.25 6.80 0.54
CA ALA A 52 -10.77 7.74 1.53
C ALA A 52 -10.49 9.19 1.14
N SER A 53 -11.45 10.07 1.43
CA SER A 53 -11.30 11.51 1.28
C SER A 53 -10.95 12.12 2.64
N ILE A 54 -9.67 12.36 2.85
CA ILE A 54 -9.13 12.98 4.05
C ILE A 54 -8.63 14.39 3.69
N GLY A 55 -9.04 15.36 4.45
CA GLY A 55 -8.58 16.75 4.27
C GLY A 55 -8.20 17.39 5.60
N VAL A 56 -7.37 18.42 5.53
CA VAL A 56 -7.06 19.27 6.68
C VAL A 56 -8.26 20.18 6.92
N SER A 57 -8.79 20.18 8.13
CA SER A 57 -9.94 20.98 8.52
C SER A 57 -9.57 22.19 9.35
N ASP A 58 -8.50 22.13 10.13
CA ASP A 58 -8.01 23.20 10.97
C ASP A 58 -6.52 23.07 11.29
N THR A 59 -5.87 24.19 11.57
CA THR A 59 -4.47 24.24 12.02
C THR A 59 -4.34 25.19 13.21
N ASN A 60 -3.63 24.76 14.25
CA ASN A 60 -3.46 25.56 15.45
C ASN A 60 -1.98 25.70 15.81
N PHE A 61 -1.46 26.91 15.58
CA PHE A 61 -0.04 27.23 15.85
C PHE A 61 0.31 27.27 17.34
N ALA A 62 -0.64 27.60 18.21
CA ALA A 62 -0.37 27.67 19.64
C ALA A 62 -0.09 26.29 20.26
N ASN A 63 -0.59 25.25 19.62
CA ASN A 63 -0.43 23.86 20.06
C ASN A 63 0.34 23.03 19.04
N ASP A 64 0.84 23.63 17.95
CA ASP A 64 1.47 22.93 16.84
C ASP A 64 0.64 21.72 16.40
N SER A 65 -0.63 21.94 16.09
CA SER A 65 -1.54 20.85 15.75
C SER A 65 -2.27 21.04 14.43
N ILE A 66 -2.52 19.92 13.76
CA ILE A 66 -3.23 19.83 12.49
C ILE A 66 -4.43 18.90 12.67
N GLU A 67 -5.63 19.42 12.41
CA GLU A 67 -6.84 18.61 12.47
C GLU A 67 -7.18 18.06 11.08
N LEU A 68 -7.31 16.74 11.00
CA LEU A 68 -7.75 16.00 9.83
C LEU A 68 -9.23 15.68 9.95
N ARG A 69 -9.92 15.73 8.82
CA ARG A 69 -11.33 15.32 8.72
C ARG A 69 -11.49 14.24 7.65
N HIS A 70 -12.14 13.15 8.01
CA HIS A 70 -12.58 12.13 7.08
C HIS A 70 -13.94 12.52 6.48
N SER A 71 -13.96 12.89 5.21
CA SER A 71 -15.14 13.41 4.53
C SER A 71 -15.96 12.34 3.82
N GLY A 72 -15.38 11.17 3.57
CA GLY A 72 -16.08 10.05 2.91
C GLY A 72 -15.13 8.98 2.41
N GLY A 73 -15.67 7.81 2.08
CA GLY A 73 -14.93 6.65 1.61
C GLY A 73 -14.72 5.59 2.68
N ASP A 74 -13.70 4.77 2.48
CA ASP A 74 -13.40 3.64 3.35
C ASP A 74 -12.80 4.07 4.69
N THR A 75 -12.98 3.25 5.71
CA THR A 75 -12.36 3.46 7.02
C THR A 75 -10.85 3.26 6.94
N ILE A 76 -10.10 4.17 7.54
CA ILE A 76 -8.64 4.10 7.64
C ILE A 76 -8.26 3.44 8.95
N GLU A 77 -7.55 2.32 8.89
CA GLU A 77 -6.96 1.67 10.05
C GLU A 77 -5.57 2.27 10.32
N TRP A 78 -5.40 2.92 11.46
CA TRP A 78 -4.10 3.53 11.78
C TRP A 78 -2.98 2.52 11.93
N ALA A 79 -3.31 1.28 12.31
CA ALA A 79 -2.34 0.18 12.40
C ALA A 79 -1.65 -0.13 11.05
N ASP A 80 -2.36 0.11 9.96
CA ASP A 80 -1.89 -0.16 8.60
C ASP A 80 -1.56 1.12 7.82
N THR A 81 -1.48 2.27 8.50
CA THR A 81 -1.25 3.56 7.86
C THR A 81 0.03 4.21 8.35
N ASN A 82 0.86 4.64 7.42
CA ASN A 82 1.97 5.55 7.70
C ASN A 82 1.51 6.99 7.44
N VAL A 83 1.81 7.86 8.38
CA VAL A 83 1.56 9.30 8.25
C VAL A 83 2.88 10.00 8.03
N ILE A 84 3.01 10.73 6.94
CA ILE A 84 4.20 11.53 6.63
C ILE A 84 3.78 13.00 6.59
N LEU A 85 4.42 13.80 7.40
CA LEU A 85 4.27 15.23 7.45
C LEU A 85 5.60 15.90 7.07
N GLU A 86 5.57 16.66 6.01
CA GLU A 86 6.69 17.42 5.48
C GLU A 86 6.39 18.91 5.60
N VAL A 87 7.25 19.65 6.25
CA VAL A 87 7.17 21.11 6.37
C VAL A 87 8.35 21.71 5.67
N THR A 88 8.07 22.68 4.81
CA THR A 88 9.07 23.43 4.05
C THR A 88 8.89 24.92 4.32
N GLY A 89 9.92 25.57 4.84
CA GLY A 89 9.88 27.00 5.14
C GLY A 89 10.89 27.39 6.20
N SER A 90 10.43 27.71 7.41
CA SER A 90 11.27 28.17 8.51
C SER A 90 12.22 27.11 9.05
N ALA A 91 11.76 25.85 9.04
CA ALA A 91 12.56 24.68 9.31
C ALA A 91 12.10 23.57 8.37
N ASP A 92 12.92 23.23 7.38
CA ASP A 92 12.64 22.06 6.53
C ASP A 92 12.72 20.79 7.39
N ASN A 93 11.57 20.15 7.58
CA ASN A 93 11.48 18.96 8.42
C ASN A 93 10.50 17.95 7.85
N THR A 94 10.81 16.67 8.03
CA THR A 94 9.94 15.56 7.64
C THR A 94 9.79 14.62 8.83
N VAL A 95 8.54 14.42 9.24
CA VAL A 95 8.18 13.51 10.33
C VAL A 95 7.38 12.36 9.76
N GLN A 96 7.72 11.15 10.15
CA GLN A 96 7.03 9.93 9.73
C GLN A 96 6.60 9.15 10.96
N TRP A 97 5.32 8.76 10.99
CA TRP A 97 4.77 7.85 12.01
C TRP A 97 4.40 6.52 11.37
N ASP A 98 4.97 5.47 11.90
CA ASP A 98 4.69 4.11 11.49
C ASP A 98 3.68 3.46 12.44
N SER A 99 2.51 3.12 11.96
CA SER A 99 1.51 2.38 12.73
C SER A 99 1.14 3.06 14.06
N PRO A 100 0.59 4.26 14.04
CA PRO A 100 0.41 5.05 15.26
C PRO A 100 -0.45 4.39 16.33
N ASN A 101 -1.50 3.66 15.97
CA ASN A 101 -2.31 2.90 16.93
C ASN A 101 -3.23 1.86 16.25
N SER A 102 -4.03 1.15 17.04
CA SER A 102 -5.02 0.18 16.55
C SER A 102 -6.41 0.75 16.34
N ASP A 103 -6.56 2.07 16.43
CA ASP A 103 -7.85 2.72 16.22
C ASP A 103 -8.06 3.00 14.72
N ALA A 104 -9.28 3.32 14.35
CA ALA A 104 -9.68 3.57 12.98
C ALA A 104 -10.28 4.97 12.83
N LEU A 105 -10.09 5.59 11.68
CA LEU A 105 -10.71 6.85 11.29
C LEU A 105 -11.82 6.57 10.28
N SER A 106 -13.06 6.75 10.71
CA SER A 106 -14.24 6.54 9.87
C SER A 106 -14.82 7.85 9.36
N THR A 107 -15.66 7.76 8.34
CA THR A 107 -16.33 8.90 7.74
C THR A 107 -17.05 9.77 8.79
N GLY A 108 -16.80 11.06 8.74
CA GLY A 108 -17.35 12.05 9.67
C GLY A 108 -16.52 12.27 10.93
N GLN A 109 -15.54 11.41 11.20
CA GLN A 109 -14.63 11.57 12.33
C GLN A 109 -13.49 12.55 12.00
N ARG A 110 -12.81 12.97 13.05
CA ARG A 110 -11.64 13.85 12.99
C ARG A 110 -10.48 13.21 13.75
N ALA A 111 -9.29 13.47 13.27
CA ALA A 111 -8.04 13.10 13.94
C ALA A 111 -7.17 14.34 14.08
N THR A 112 -6.53 14.51 15.21
CA THR A 112 -5.62 15.64 15.44
C THR A 112 -4.20 15.13 15.57
N ILE A 113 -3.31 15.68 14.75
CA ILE A 113 -1.88 15.45 14.83
C ILE A 113 -1.27 16.56 15.68
N TYR A 114 -0.61 16.22 16.75
CA TYR A 114 0.12 17.16 17.60
C TYR A 114 1.62 17.01 17.37
N THR A 115 2.32 18.13 17.29
CA THR A 115 3.75 18.17 16.98
C THR A 115 4.60 18.82 18.07
N LYS A 116 4.03 19.02 19.27
CA LYS A 116 4.64 19.82 20.32
C LYS A 116 5.63 19.05 21.21
N ASN A 117 6.81 19.63 21.41
CA ASN A 117 7.83 19.27 22.43
C ASN A 117 8.32 17.81 22.39
N GLY A 118 8.66 17.26 21.24
CA GLY A 118 9.22 15.91 21.15
C GLY A 118 8.23 14.79 21.46
N SER A 119 6.94 15.09 21.41
CA SER A 119 5.85 14.11 21.52
C SER A 119 5.05 14.17 20.25
N ASP A 120 5.28 13.25 19.34
CA ASP A 120 4.44 13.08 18.17
C ASP A 120 3.20 12.29 18.60
N GLU A 121 2.06 12.97 18.70
CA GLU A 121 0.81 12.36 19.13
C GLU A 121 -0.25 12.49 18.03
N ILE A 122 -0.95 11.40 17.74
CA ILE A 122 -2.19 11.43 16.97
C ILE A 122 -3.35 11.20 17.93
N ALA A 123 -4.23 12.17 18.05
CA ALA A 123 -5.44 12.06 18.83
C ALA A 123 -6.65 11.87 17.92
N LEU A 124 -7.49 10.90 18.23
CA LEU A 124 -8.77 10.68 17.59
C LEU A 124 -9.89 11.23 18.47
N ASN A 125 -10.75 12.08 17.91
CA ASN A 125 -11.99 12.55 18.57
C ASN A 125 -11.85 13.04 20.00
N THR A 126 -10.87 13.91 20.31
CA THR A 126 -10.67 14.47 21.68
C THR A 126 -9.89 13.62 22.68
N GLU A 127 -9.55 12.39 22.38
CA GLU A 127 -8.68 11.59 23.24
C GLU A 127 -7.25 11.66 22.75
N THR A 128 -6.35 12.22 23.56
CA THR A 128 -4.92 12.26 23.28
C THR A 128 -4.34 10.86 23.51
N LYS A 129 -4.02 10.16 22.44
CA LYS A 129 -3.37 8.87 22.53
C LYS A 129 -1.96 8.98 21.97
N LYS A 130 -0.98 8.75 22.82
CA LYS A 130 0.42 8.74 22.43
C LYS A 130 0.71 7.54 21.53
N THR A 131 1.07 7.84 20.31
CA THR A 131 1.41 6.79 19.36
C THR A 131 2.40 7.34 18.33
N GLY A 132 3.58 6.83 18.36
CA GLY A 132 4.60 7.14 17.38
C GLY A 132 6.00 6.85 17.91
N ALA A 133 6.86 6.34 17.06
CA ALA A 133 8.27 6.33 17.37
C ALA A 133 8.75 7.79 17.31
N ASP A 134 9.24 8.29 18.45
CA ASP A 134 9.93 9.56 18.51
C ASP A 134 11.09 9.54 17.51
N THR A 135 10.96 10.27 16.41
CA THR A 135 12.03 10.43 15.42
C THR A 135 13.03 11.49 15.85
N GLY A 136 12.87 12.06 17.06
CA GLY A 136 13.80 13.01 17.66
C GLY A 136 13.81 14.39 17.00
N THR A 137 12.89 14.69 16.13
CA THR A 137 12.76 15.97 15.46
C THR A 137 11.68 16.82 16.12
N ASN A 138 12.12 17.88 16.80
CA ASN A 138 11.21 18.93 17.22
C ASN A 138 10.66 19.64 15.98
N PHE A 139 9.37 19.58 15.82
CA PHE A 139 8.65 20.19 14.75
C PHE A 139 7.89 21.41 15.27
N SER A 140 7.95 22.51 14.58
CA SER A 140 7.13 23.69 14.85
C SER A 140 6.49 24.17 13.55
N LEU A 141 5.24 24.58 13.64
CA LEU A 141 4.50 25.22 12.57
C LEU A 141 4.67 26.73 12.69
N GLU A 142 5.15 27.36 11.63
CA GLU A 142 5.26 28.80 11.54
C GLU A 142 4.35 29.37 10.45
N ASP A 143 4.01 30.66 10.59
CA ASP A 143 3.21 31.37 9.60
C ASP A 143 3.94 31.36 8.24
N ASN A 144 3.18 31.04 7.18
CA ASN A 144 3.67 30.90 5.81
C ASN A 144 4.48 29.65 5.46
N ASP A 145 4.62 28.68 6.36
CA ASP A 145 5.19 27.39 6.02
C ASP A 145 4.28 26.62 5.05
N LYS A 146 4.92 25.87 4.16
CA LYS A 146 4.24 24.93 3.28
C LYS A 146 4.24 23.56 3.93
N VAL A 147 3.06 22.99 4.10
CA VAL A 147 2.88 21.68 4.73
C VAL A 147 2.32 20.71 3.71
N THR A 148 2.98 19.57 3.60
CA THR A 148 2.50 18.42 2.82
C THR A 148 2.26 17.25 3.76
N LEU A 149 1.03 16.79 3.82
CA LEU A 149 0.62 15.64 4.60
C LEU A 149 0.27 14.50 3.67
N ARG A 150 0.87 13.32 3.89
CA ARG A 150 0.59 12.09 3.15
C ARG A 150 0.18 10.97 4.10
N LEU A 151 -0.89 10.29 3.76
CA LEU A 151 -1.29 9.04 4.39
C LEU A 151 -1.01 7.92 3.39
N ILE A 152 -0.24 6.93 3.81
CA ILE A 152 0.21 5.82 2.96
C ILE A 152 -0.28 4.51 3.58
N ASP A 153 -0.97 3.72 2.78
CA ASP A 153 -1.35 2.35 3.16
C ASP A 153 -0.11 1.46 3.18
N ARG A 154 0.21 0.87 4.32
CA ARG A 154 1.42 0.04 4.48
C ARG A 154 1.38 -1.26 3.69
N PRO A 155 0.25 -2.01 3.66
CA PRO A 155 0.17 -3.24 2.91
C PRO A 155 0.38 -3.06 1.41
N SER A 156 -0.21 -2.04 0.80
CA SER A 156 -0.08 -1.79 -0.64
C SER A 156 1.07 -0.86 -1.00
N GLY A 157 1.49 0.02 -0.07
CA GLY A 157 2.44 1.10 -0.34
C GLY A 157 1.85 2.26 -1.13
N GLU A 158 0.52 2.29 -1.33
CA GLU A 158 -0.16 3.33 -2.08
C GLU A 158 -0.54 4.53 -1.18
N ILE A 159 -0.63 5.70 -1.80
CA ILE A 159 -1.06 6.92 -1.11
C ILE A 159 -2.59 6.91 -1.00
N ILE A 160 -3.10 6.90 0.24
CA ILE A 160 -4.53 7.02 0.53
C ILE A 160 -4.99 8.46 0.31
N SER A 161 -4.23 9.42 0.83
CA SER A 161 -4.53 10.84 0.73
C SER A 161 -3.27 11.67 0.78
N GLU A 162 -3.25 12.74 -0.01
CA GLU A 162 -2.22 13.77 0.02
C GLU A 162 -2.90 15.14 0.12
N SER A 163 -2.46 15.95 1.07
CA SER A 163 -2.95 17.31 1.28
C SER A 163 -1.77 18.26 1.37
N GLU A 164 -1.77 19.29 0.52
CA GLU A 164 -0.79 20.36 0.51
C GLU A 164 -1.49 21.66 0.84
N PHE A 165 -0.98 22.37 1.82
CA PHE A 165 -1.53 23.66 2.24
C PHE A 165 -0.42 24.58 2.75
N ARG A 166 -0.71 25.86 2.84
CA ARG A 166 0.18 26.87 3.42
C ARG A 166 -0.47 27.41 4.68
N LEU A 167 0.33 27.57 5.69
CA LEU A 167 -0.05 28.08 7.00
C LEU A 167 -0.11 29.63 6.98
#